data_828bb7ca5a60a4ab6f4a3707e2ed1a5f
#
_entry.id   828bb7ca5a60a4ab6f4a3707e2ed1a5f
#
_cell.length_a   1.000
_cell.length_b   1.000
_cell.length_c   1.000
_cell.angle_alpha   90.00
_cell.angle_beta   90.00
_cell.angle_gamma   90.00
#
_symmetry.space_group_name_H-M   'P 1'
#
loop_
_entity.id
_entity.type
_entity.pdbx_description
1 polymer ?
#
loop_
_entity_poly.entity_id
_entity_poly.type
_entity_poly.pdbx_seq_one_letter_code
_entity_poly.pdbx_strand_id
1 'polypeptide(L)'
;MLEQALQGARRVSRSIIVPAAGLALFPSAAHAHDRWDNGEPVPTWVKTECCGPKDAHHLRPDQVRRNAAGDYVVDIYPDPIPAHMALPSQDGDYWLFFYNDYGFYGSVRCFFVPALF
;
A
#
# COMPACT_ATOMS: atom_id res chain seq x y z
N MET A 1 35.44 27.99 -73.56
CA MET A 1 35.22 28.76 -72.32
C MET A 1 33.98 28.32 -71.67
N LEU A 2 34.11 27.36 -70.88
CA LEU A 2 32.97 26.82 -70.11
C LEU A 2 33.14 27.15 -68.65
N GLU A 3 32.33 28.09 -68.23
CA GLU A 3 32.15 28.32 -66.85
C GLU A 3 31.34 27.19 -66.26
N GLN A 4 32.03 26.29 -65.65
CA GLN A 4 31.41 25.28 -64.87
C GLN A 4 31.01 25.90 -63.49
N ALA A 5 29.79 26.25 -63.42
CA ALA A 5 29.25 26.59 -62.13
C ALA A 5 29.19 25.32 -61.28
N LEU A 6 30.13 25.20 -60.42
CA LEU A 6 30.09 24.20 -59.37
C LEU A 6 29.05 24.61 -58.36
N GLN A 7 27.88 24.11 -58.58
CA GLN A 7 26.87 24.15 -57.54
C GLN A 7 27.20 23.09 -56.51
N GLY A 8 27.93 23.53 -55.52
CA GLY A 8 28.15 22.71 -54.34
C GLY A 8 26.80 22.47 -53.65
N ALA A 9 26.28 21.33 -53.87
CA ALA A 9 25.15 20.90 -53.08
C ALA A 9 25.58 20.81 -51.64
N ARG A 10 25.26 21.84 -50.89
CA ARG A 10 25.37 21.79 -49.45
C ARG A 10 24.32 20.82 -48.95
N ARG A 11 24.76 19.63 -48.71
CA ARG A 11 23.96 18.70 -47.91
C ARG A 11 23.84 19.30 -46.51
N VAL A 12 22.73 19.91 -46.26
CA VAL A 12 22.34 20.25 -44.91
C VAL A 12 22.04 18.92 -44.23
N SER A 13 23.01 18.45 -43.54
CA SER A 13 22.79 17.34 -42.61
C SER A 13 21.84 17.86 -41.52
N ARG A 14 20.59 17.59 -41.71
CA ARG A 14 19.63 17.76 -40.62
C ARG A 14 19.91 16.68 -39.61
N SER A 15 20.74 17.00 -38.67
CA SER A 15 20.80 16.20 -37.45
C SER A 15 19.45 16.24 -36.81
N ILE A 16 18.70 15.22 -37.00
CA ILE A 16 17.47 15.00 -36.24
C ILE A 16 17.93 14.67 -34.85
N ILE A 17 17.97 15.67 -33.99
CA ILE A 17 18.08 15.47 -32.57
C ILE A 17 16.74 14.90 -32.17
N VAL A 18 16.67 13.59 -32.04
CA VAL A 18 15.57 12.95 -31.39
C VAL A 18 15.76 13.22 -29.92
N PRO A 19 14.91 14.04 -29.30
CA PRO A 19 14.94 14.11 -27.86
C PRO A 19 14.58 12.72 -27.37
N ALA A 20 15.52 12.07 -26.75
CA ALA A 20 15.22 10.91 -25.96
C ALA A 20 14.32 11.41 -24.84
N ALA A 21 13.01 11.37 -25.04
CA ALA A 21 12.07 11.47 -23.98
C ALA A 21 12.30 10.24 -23.11
N GLY A 22 13.19 10.39 -22.16
CA GLY A 22 13.33 9.43 -21.12
C GLY A 22 11.99 9.41 -20.37
N LEU A 23 11.13 8.47 -20.71
CA LEU A 23 10.08 8.07 -19.82
C LEU A 23 10.79 7.49 -18.61
N ALA A 24 11.02 8.34 -17.62
CA ALA A 24 11.34 7.86 -16.31
C ALA A 24 10.07 7.20 -15.79
N LEU A 25 9.97 5.90 -16.06
CA LEU A 25 9.08 5.04 -15.33
C LEU A 25 9.64 5.01 -13.90
N PHE A 26 9.20 5.96 -13.10
CA PHE A 26 9.32 5.82 -11.67
C PHE A 26 8.38 4.67 -11.33
N PRO A 27 8.89 3.51 -10.85
CA PRO A 27 8.00 2.57 -10.22
C PRO A 27 7.37 3.37 -9.10
N SER A 28 6.07 3.57 -9.19
CA SER A 28 5.31 4.00 -8.04
C SER A 28 5.66 2.99 -6.97
N ALA A 29 6.48 3.39 -6.01
CA ALA A 29 6.67 2.61 -4.82
C ALA A 29 5.27 2.49 -4.23
N ALA A 30 4.62 1.36 -4.50
CA ALA A 30 3.41 1.00 -3.80
C ALA A 30 3.83 0.97 -2.35
N HIS A 31 3.51 2.03 -1.63
CA HIS A 31 3.78 2.09 -0.21
C HIS A 31 3.09 0.88 0.39
N ALA A 32 3.81 0.08 1.18
CA ALA A 32 3.28 -1.10 1.85
C ALA A 32 2.01 -0.80 2.67
N HIS A 33 1.71 0.49 2.88
CA HIS A 33 0.54 1.02 3.57
C HIS A 33 -0.72 1.15 2.73
N ASP A 34 -0.62 1.01 1.41
CA ASP A 34 -1.75 1.22 0.51
C ASP A 34 -2.47 -0.07 0.15
N ARG A 35 -1.85 -1.19 0.44
CA ARG A 35 -2.37 -2.51 0.14
C ARG A 35 -2.28 -3.45 1.32
N TRP A 36 -3.29 -4.31 1.39
CA TRP A 36 -3.27 -5.45 2.30
C TRP A 36 -2.23 -6.48 1.87
N ASP A 37 -1.94 -7.42 2.76
CA ASP A 37 -1.09 -8.57 2.48
C ASP A 37 -1.58 -9.43 1.30
N ASN A 38 -2.88 -9.44 1.03
CA ASN A 38 -3.49 -10.10 -0.13
C ASN A 38 -3.46 -9.25 -1.42
N GLY A 39 -2.89 -8.05 -1.38
CA GLY A 39 -2.76 -7.15 -2.53
C GLY A 39 -3.96 -6.24 -2.78
N GLU A 40 -5.05 -6.35 -2.03
CA GLU A 40 -6.19 -5.45 -2.13
C GLU A 40 -5.87 -4.05 -1.60
N PRO A 41 -6.50 -3.00 -2.14
CA PRO A 41 -6.28 -1.66 -1.63
C PRO A 41 -6.86 -1.49 -0.23
N VAL A 42 -6.10 -0.85 0.65
CA VAL A 42 -6.58 -0.47 1.98
C VAL A 42 -7.58 0.67 1.84
N PRO A 43 -8.78 0.58 2.44
CA PRO A 43 -9.75 1.66 2.38
C PRO A 43 -9.20 2.97 2.96
N THR A 44 -9.60 4.09 2.38
CA THR A 44 -9.12 5.41 2.80
C THR A 44 -9.44 5.72 4.26
N TRP A 45 -10.60 5.31 4.76
CA TRP A 45 -11.00 5.53 6.14
C TRP A 45 -10.08 4.81 7.13
N VAL A 46 -9.61 3.61 6.78
CA VAL A 46 -8.65 2.85 7.58
C VAL A 46 -7.34 3.62 7.69
N LYS A 47 -6.86 4.16 6.57
CA LYS A 47 -5.65 4.97 6.55
C LYS A 47 -5.76 6.24 7.38
N THR A 48 -6.93 6.85 7.40
CA THR A 48 -7.21 8.07 8.17
C THR A 48 -7.30 7.78 9.67
N GLU A 49 -7.94 6.69 10.04
CA GLU A 49 -8.15 6.28 11.44
C GLU A 49 -6.87 5.72 12.07
N CYS A 50 -6.06 5.04 11.27
CA CYS A 50 -4.85 4.38 11.74
C CYS A 50 -3.65 4.75 10.88
N CYS A 51 -2.96 5.81 11.28
CA CYS A 51 -1.75 6.27 10.60
C CYS A 51 -0.54 5.41 11.00
N GLY A 52 0.16 4.88 10.03
CA GLY A 52 1.56 4.51 10.12
C GLY A 52 1.98 3.06 10.31
N PRO A 53 1.16 2.06 10.63
CA PRO A 53 1.65 0.69 10.71
C PRO A 53 1.87 0.09 9.32
N LYS A 54 2.94 -0.68 9.22
CA LYS A 54 3.34 -1.30 7.95
C LYS A 54 2.53 -2.56 7.64
N ASP A 55 2.04 -3.24 8.67
CA ASP A 55 1.37 -4.52 8.53
C ASP A 55 -0.12 -4.36 8.87
N ALA A 56 -0.90 -4.26 7.83
CA ALA A 56 -2.35 -4.16 7.90
C ALA A 56 -2.96 -5.50 7.46
N HIS A 57 -3.78 -6.08 8.32
CA HIS A 57 -4.39 -7.38 8.07
C HIS A 57 -5.91 -7.27 7.99
N HIS A 58 -6.46 -7.71 6.87
CA HIS A 58 -7.88 -7.91 6.72
C HIS A 58 -8.24 -9.31 7.22
N LEU A 59 -9.05 -9.39 8.26
CA LEU A 59 -9.36 -10.64 8.92
C LEU A 59 -10.73 -11.19 8.47
N ARG A 60 -10.78 -12.49 8.30
CA ARG A 60 -12.07 -13.18 8.17
C ARG A 60 -12.74 -13.29 9.55
N PRO A 61 -14.08 -13.28 9.60
CA PRO A 61 -14.80 -13.42 10.87
C PRO A 61 -14.41 -14.66 11.68
N ASP A 62 -14.03 -15.76 11.03
CA ASP A 62 -13.61 -17.01 11.68
C ASP A 62 -12.24 -16.93 12.35
N GLN A 63 -11.46 -15.89 12.05
CA GLN A 63 -10.16 -15.62 12.67
C GLN A 63 -10.26 -14.83 13.97
N VAL A 64 -11.43 -14.34 14.32
CA VAL A 64 -11.65 -13.48 15.49
C VAL A 64 -12.69 -14.10 16.40
N ARG A 65 -12.37 -14.22 17.69
CA ARG A 65 -13.26 -14.69 18.72
C ARG A 65 -13.10 -13.90 20.00
N ARG A 66 -14.03 -14.03 20.92
CA ARG A 66 -13.97 -13.44 22.25
C ARG A 66 -13.60 -14.50 23.27
N ASN A 67 -12.73 -14.15 24.23
CA ASN A 67 -12.44 -15.02 25.36
C ASN A 67 -13.41 -14.76 26.53
N ALA A 68 -13.24 -15.52 27.61
CA ALA A 68 -14.10 -15.38 28.79
C ALA A 68 -14.00 -14.03 29.48
N ALA A 69 -12.88 -13.33 29.34
CA ALA A 69 -12.68 -11.97 29.85
C ALA A 69 -13.32 -10.88 28.97
N GLY A 70 -13.84 -11.25 27.80
CA GLY A 70 -14.42 -10.32 26.85
C GLY A 70 -13.41 -9.67 25.90
N ASP A 71 -12.14 -10.08 25.96
CA ASP A 71 -11.11 -9.62 25.04
C ASP A 71 -11.17 -10.39 23.71
N TYR A 72 -10.57 -9.81 22.68
CA TYR A 72 -10.52 -10.43 21.37
C TYR A 72 -9.29 -11.32 21.22
N VAL A 73 -9.50 -12.50 20.69
CA VAL A 73 -8.43 -13.43 20.31
C VAL A 73 -8.43 -13.54 18.79
N VAL A 74 -7.31 -13.19 18.19
CA VAL A 74 -7.12 -13.18 16.74
C VAL A 74 -6.08 -14.22 16.38
N ASP A 75 -6.38 -15.07 15.43
CA ASP A 75 -5.53 -16.23 15.08
C ASP A 75 -4.11 -15.84 14.66
N ILE A 76 -3.95 -14.67 14.02
CA ILE A 76 -2.65 -14.19 13.53
C ILE A 76 -1.85 -13.37 14.55
N TYR A 77 -2.40 -13.16 15.75
CA TYR A 77 -1.75 -12.36 16.79
C TYR A 77 -1.68 -13.16 18.10
N PRO A 78 -0.51 -13.20 18.78
CA PRO A 78 -0.28 -14.15 19.87
C PRO A 78 -1.02 -13.82 21.17
N ASP A 79 -1.29 -12.54 21.43
CA ASP A 79 -1.88 -12.09 22.68
C ASP A 79 -3.34 -11.67 22.51
N PRO A 80 -4.18 -11.80 23.55
CA PRO A 80 -5.50 -11.21 23.51
C PRO A 80 -5.45 -9.70 23.35
N ILE A 81 -6.36 -9.16 22.54
CA ILE A 81 -6.50 -7.73 22.33
C ILE A 81 -7.60 -7.21 23.26
N PRO A 82 -7.29 -6.28 24.19
CA PRO A 82 -8.27 -5.74 25.11
C PRO A 82 -9.49 -5.15 24.38
N ALA A 83 -10.67 -5.42 24.89
CA ALA A 83 -11.92 -4.96 24.27
C ALA A 83 -11.97 -3.44 24.07
N HIS A 84 -11.35 -2.67 24.98
CA HIS A 84 -11.32 -1.20 24.87
C HIS A 84 -10.49 -0.68 23.69
N MET A 85 -9.64 -1.50 23.09
CA MET A 85 -8.88 -1.13 21.90
C MET A 85 -9.67 -1.27 20.61
N ALA A 86 -10.80 -1.96 20.64
CA ALA A 86 -11.63 -2.17 19.46
C ALA A 86 -12.28 -0.85 19.01
N LEU A 87 -12.09 -0.51 17.74
CA LEU A 87 -12.68 0.63 17.07
C LEU A 87 -13.79 0.15 16.11
N PRO A 88 -14.83 0.95 15.88
CA PRO A 88 -15.89 0.56 14.96
C PRO A 88 -15.37 0.54 13.52
N SER A 89 -15.59 -0.57 12.83
CA SER A 89 -15.31 -0.69 11.41
C SER A 89 -16.42 -0.03 10.59
N GLN A 90 -16.03 0.74 9.58
CA GLN A 90 -16.98 1.43 8.70
C GLN A 90 -17.53 0.53 7.59
N ASP A 91 -16.88 -0.57 7.28
CA ASP A 91 -17.26 -1.50 6.22
C ASP A 91 -17.84 -2.84 6.72
N GLY A 92 -17.91 -3.02 8.03
CA GLY A 92 -18.41 -4.25 8.63
C GLY A 92 -17.40 -5.39 8.69
N ASP A 93 -16.15 -5.14 8.37
CA ASP A 93 -15.09 -6.13 8.38
C ASP A 93 -14.14 -5.93 9.56
N TYR A 94 -13.36 -6.98 9.88
CA TYR A 94 -12.30 -6.89 10.87
C TYR A 94 -10.99 -6.47 10.24
N TRP A 95 -10.30 -5.51 10.88
CA TRP A 95 -9.01 -5.00 10.44
C TRP A 95 -8.05 -4.91 11.61
N LEU A 96 -6.86 -5.49 11.46
CA LEU A 96 -5.86 -5.48 12.52
C LEU A 96 -4.54 -4.89 12.01
N PHE A 97 -4.00 -3.96 12.76
CA PHE A 97 -2.72 -3.33 12.50
C PHE A 97 -1.75 -3.63 13.63
N PHE A 98 -0.70 -4.34 13.32
CA PHE A 98 0.42 -4.56 14.22
C PHE A 98 1.72 -4.67 13.43
N TYR A 99 2.82 -4.43 14.10
CA TYR A 99 4.13 -4.58 13.51
C TYR A 99 4.59 -6.03 13.66
N ASN A 100 4.94 -6.66 12.54
CA ASN A 100 5.55 -7.99 12.53
C ASN A 100 6.86 -7.92 11.77
N ASP A 101 7.97 -8.14 12.47
CA ASP A 101 9.30 -8.13 11.90
C ASP A 101 10.05 -9.39 12.35
N TYR A 102 10.41 -10.24 11.38
CA TYR A 102 11.15 -11.48 11.61
C TYR A 102 10.61 -12.37 12.75
N GLY A 103 9.28 -12.46 12.85
CA GLY A 103 8.63 -13.22 13.90
C GLY A 103 8.50 -12.50 15.23
N PHE A 104 8.88 -11.24 15.28
CA PHE A 104 8.65 -10.38 16.43
C PHE A 104 7.33 -9.64 16.26
N TYR A 105 6.39 -9.93 17.14
CA TYR A 105 5.08 -9.27 17.12
C TYR A 105 5.13 -7.99 17.93
N GLY A 106 4.97 -6.85 17.27
CA GLY A 106 4.81 -5.57 17.94
C GLY A 106 3.43 -5.41 18.55
N SER A 107 3.24 -4.33 19.29
CA SER A 107 1.93 -4.00 19.86
C SER A 107 0.89 -3.73 18.77
N VAL A 108 -0.36 -4.06 19.07
CA VAL A 108 -1.50 -3.67 18.25
C VAL A 108 -1.60 -2.15 18.20
N ARG A 109 -1.64 -1.62 16.99
CA ARG A 109 -1.82 -0.19 16.76
C ARG A 109 -3.28 0.19 16.64
N CYS A 110 -4.00 -0.53 15.80
CA CYS A 110 -5.43 -0.35 15.60
C CYS A 110 -6.09 -1.71 15.40
N PHE A 111 -7.27 -1.86 15.94
CA PHE A 111 -8.11 -3.02 15.73
C PHE A 111 -9.53 -2.55 15.46
N PHE A 112 -10.03 -2.82 14.27
CA PHE A 112 -11.39 -2.45 13.85
C PHE A 112 -12.27 -3.68 13.88
N VAL A 113 -13.42 -3.53 14.48
CA VAL A 113 -14.44 -4.59 14.58
C VAL A 113 -15.74 -4.13 13.96
N PRO A 114 -16.53 -5.05 13.36
CA PRO A 114 -17.86 -4.72 12.90
C PRO A 114 -18.68 -4.12 14.05
N ALA A 115 -19.40 -3.04 13.78
CA ALA A 115 -20.30 -2.48 14.76
C ALA A 115 -21.37 -3.51 15.12
N LEU A 116 -21.42 -3.87 16.40
CA LEU A 116 -22.50 -4.69 16.93
C LEU A 116 -23.70 -3.77 17.14
N PHE A 117 -24.69 -3.95 16.31
CA PHE A 117 -25.99 -3.34 16.50
C PHE A 117 -26.85 -4.24 17.37
#